data_2afce6eb26df99be988a6a195b0ce8a9
#
_entry.id   2afce6eb26df99be988a6a195b0ce8a9
#
_cell.length_a   1.000
_cell.length_b   1.000
_cell.length_c   1.000
_cell.angle_alpha   90.00
_cell.angle_beta   90.00
_cell.angle_gamma   90.00
#
_symmetry.space_group_name_H-M   'P 1'
#
loop_
_entity.id
_entity.type
_entity.pdbx_description
1 polymer ?
#
loop_
_entity_poly.entity_id
_entity_poly.type
_entity_poly.pdbx_seq_one_letter_code
_entity_poly.pdbx_strand_id
1 'polypeptide(L)'
;TLNRVAGSDVITLQSTRGSGVSLVGNMAVDTAQLQINSNPDGLESNDLILISDCSNADLFRATTVAKSASQVNITHAMSTNTDNRLSKLYQDGAQILSFDAHTYFIATGANGEPGLYQYSLSSATATLLAEGIESMQLLLAEDTNGDQEPDIYVSASLPKAAVVADPGAGIPASDAVIGTDWEAIIGIRVGLLLRSEI
;
A
#
# COMPACT_ATOMS: atom_id res chain seq x y z
N THR A 1 22.13 -10.61 0.95
CA THR A 1 21.08 -10.30 1.95
C THR A 1 21.14 -8.80 2.23
N LEU A 2 20.02 -8.10 2.13
CA LEU A 2 19.92 -6.69 2.52
C LEU A 2 19.71 -6.59 4.04
N ASN A 3 20.50 -5.73 4.69
CA ASN A 3 20.37 -5.45 6.11
C ASN A 3 19.81 -4.03 6.26
N ARG A 4 18.57 -3.94 6.77
CA ARG A 4 17.93 -2.64 7.02
C ARG A 4 18.71 -1.86 8.06
N VAL A 5 18.93 -0.57 7.80
CA VAL A 5 19.60 0.34 8.74
C VAL A 5 18.70 0.65 9.92
N ALA A 6 19.17 0.38 11.13
CA ALA A 6 18.43 0.65 12.36
C ALA A 6 18.27 2.18 12.57
N GLY A 7 17.12 2.60 13.09
CA GLY A 7 16.81 4.01 13.33
C GLY A 7 16.43 4.80 12.07
N SER A 8 16.40 4.17 10.91
CA SER A 8 15.83 4.74 9.68
C SER A 8 14.37 4.33 9.54
N ASP A 9 13.53 5.27 9.15
CA ASP A 9 12.11 5.01 8.94
C ASP A 9 11.86 4.18 7.68
N VAL A 10 10.66 3.67 7.57
CA VAL A 10 10.17 2.88 6.43
C VAL A 10 8.80 3.39 6.04
N ILE A 11 8.55 3.54 4.75
CA ILE A 11 7.23 3.89 4.23
C ILE A 11 6.77 2.87 3.21
N THR A 12 5.52 2.45 3.32
CA THR A 12 4.86 1.64 2.29
C THR A 12 3.76 2.46 1.64
N LEU A 13 3.87 2.63 0.33
CA LEU A 13 2.87 3.29 -0.51
C LEU A 13 2.09 2.22 -1.26
N GLN A 14 0.78 2.26 -1.13
CA GLN A 14 -0.16 1.38 -1.83
C GLN A 14 -0.85 2.17 -2.92
N SER A 15 -0.92 1.61 -4.12
CA SER A 15 -1.54 2.26 -5.26
C SER A 15 -2.21 1.26 -6.19
N THR A 16 -3.23 1.73 -6.88
CA THR A 16 -3.83 1.01 -8.01
C THR A 16 -3.49 1.73 -9.30
N ARG A 17 -3.33 0.94 -10.34
CA ARG A 17 -3.21 1.42 -11.73
C ARG A 17 -4.26 0.73 -12.57
N GLY A 18 -4.84 1.46 -13.52
CA GLY A 18 -5.78 0.87 -14.45
C GLY A 18 -6.31 1.89 -15.43
N SER A 19 -6.57 1.44 -16.65
CA SER A 19 -7.12 2.23 -17.76
C SER A 19 -8.65 2.18 -17.80
N GLY A 20 -9.31 1.77 -16.72
CA GLY A 20 -10.77 1.67 -16.65
C GLY A 20 -11.31 0.34 -17.20
N VAL A 21 -10.55 -0.73 -17.08
CA VAL A 21 -11.03 -2.07 -17.44
C VAL A 21 -12.11 -2.49 -16.44
N SER A 22 -13.21 -3.04 -16.97
CA SER A 22 -14.34 -3.47 -16.16
C SER A 22 -14.66 -4.94 -16.35
N LEU A 23 -15.26 -5.52 -15.31
CA LEU A 23 -15.86 -6.84 -15.36
C LEU A 23 -16.96 -6.87 -16.43
N VAL A 24 -17.00 -7.94 -17.20
CA VAL A 24 -18.02 -8.21 -18.21
C VAL A 24 -18.95 -9.30 -17.70
N GLY A 25 -20.23 -8.94 -17.58
CA GLY A 25 -21.25 -9.82 -17.04
C GLY A 25 -21.22 -9.92 -15.51
N ASN A 26 -22.21 -10.61 -14.98
CA ASN A 26 -22.40 -10.78 -13.56
C ASN A 26 -21.72 -12.06 -13.06
N MET A 27 -21.10 -12.03 -11.90
CA MET A 27 -20.60 -13.24 -11.24
C MET A 27 -21.79 -14.10 -10.79
N ALA A 28 -21.73 -15.40 -11.14
CA ALA A 28 -22.75 -16.35 -10.71
C ALA A 28 -22.50 -16.90 -9.29
N VAL A 29 -21.23 -16.99 -8.91
CA VAL A 29 -20.76 -17.42 -7.58
C VAL A 29 -19.52 -16.62 -7.19
N ASP A 30 -19.24 -16.52 -5.90
CA ASP A 30 -18.12 -15.75 -5.34
C ASP A 30 -16.71 -16.30 -5.69
N THR A 31 -16.66 -17.51 -6.21
CA THR A 31 -15.46 -18.19 -6.70
C THR A 31 -15.33 -18.19 -8.24
N ALA A 32 -16.27 -17.52 -8.94
CA ALA A 32 -16.28 -17.48 -10.41
C ALA A 32 -15.05 -16.75 -10.94
N GLN A 33 -14.56 -17.20 -12.10
CA GLN A 33 -13.57 -16.43 -12.85
C GLN A 33 -14.14 -15.07 -13.27
N LEU A 34 -13.28 -14.05 -13.31
CA LEU A 34 -13.61 -12.73 -13.79
C LEU A 34 -13.33 -12.65 -15.28
N GLN A 35 -14.20 -11.98 -16.03
CA GLN A 35 -14.04 -11.76 -17.46
C GLN A 35 -13.90 -10.28 -17.77
N ILE A 36 -12.95 -9.92 -18.62
CA ILE A 36 -12.75 -8.57 -19.15
C ILE A 36 -12.62 -8.63 -20.68
N ASN A 37 -13.02 -7.55 -21.35
CA ASN A 37 -12.99 -7.50 -22.83
C ASN A 37 -11.58 -7.31 -23.38
N SER A 38 -10.69 -6.67 -22.65
CA SER A 38 -9.33 -6.35 -23.09
C SER A 38 -8.39 -6.28 -21.88
N ASN A 39 -7.10 -6.31 -22.14
CA ASN A 39 -6.06 -6.20 -21.12
C ASN A 39 -5.04 -5.10 -21.49
N PRO A 40 -5.47 -3.82 -21.50
CA PRO A 40 -4.59 -2.71 -21.85
C PRO A 40 -3.50 -2.48 -20.81
N ASP A 41 -3.77 -2.85 -19.56
CA ASP A 41 -2.85 -2.68 -18.44
C ASP A 41 -1.79 -3.79 -18.34
N GLY A 42 -1.87 -4.80 -19.23
CA GLY A 42 -0.90 -5.88 -19.29
C GLY A 42 -0.94 -6.82 -18.09
N LEU A 43 -2.12 -7.02 -17.48
CA LEU A 43 -2.28 -7.94 -16.34
C LEU A 43 -1.75 -9.34 -16.70
N GLU A 44 -1.00 -9.93 -15.78
CA GLU A 44 -0.38 -11.23 -15.92
C GLU A 44 -0.74 -12.17 -14.76
N SER A 45 -0.48 -13.45 -14.96
CA SER A 45 -0.60 -14.43 -13.88
C SER A 45 0.37 -14.06 -12.74
N ASN A 46 -0.09 -14.17 -11.51
CA ASN A 46 0.60 -13.79 -10.29
C ASN A 46 0.56 -12.28 -9.94
N ASP A 47 -0.06 -11.43 -10.74
CA ASP A 47 -0.30 -10.03 -10.37
C ASP A 47 -1.31 -9.91 -9.22
N LEU A 48 -1.15 -8.83 -8.44
CA LEU A 48 -2.15 -8.41 -7.49
C LEU A 48 -3.21 -7.56 -8.20
N ILE A 49 -4.45 -7.95 -8.05
CA ILE A 49 -5.59 -7.33 -8.71
C ILE A 49 -6.61 -6.89 -7.67
N LEU A 50 -7.07 -5.66 -7.80
CA LEU A 50 -8.20 -5.12 -7.06
C LEU A 50 -9.43 -5.14 -7.95
N ILE A 51 -10.54 -5.70 -7.46
CA ILE A 51 -11.87 -5.51 -8.04
C ILE A 51 -12.68 -4.61 -7.12
N SER A 52 -13.39 -3.63 -7.69
CA SER A 52 -14.19 -2.67 -6.91
C SER A 52 -15.42 -2.21 -7.69
N ASP A 53 -16.51 -1.95 -6.95
CA ASP A 53 -17.74 -1.34 -7.47
C ASP A 53 -18.14 -0.08 -6.67
N CYS A 54 -17.20 0.60 -6.03
CA CYS A 54 -17.36 1.75 -5.16
C CYS A 54 -18.11 1.49 -3.83
N SER A 55 -18.71 0.33 -3.67
CA SER A 55 -19.32 -0.08 -2.39
C SER A 55 -18.46 -1.09 -1.63
N ASN A 56 -17.76 -1.94 -2.36
CA ASN A 56 -16.84 -2.95 -1.85
C ASN A 56 -15.61 -3.03 -2.74
N ALA A 57 -14.54 -3.57 -2.17
CA ALA A 57 -13.34 -3.92 -2.92
C ALA A 57 -12.74 -5.22 -2.37
N ASP A 58 -12.25 -6.06 -3.27
CA ASP A 58 -11.49 -7.26 -2.95
C ASP A 58 -10.13 -7.22 -3.63
N LEU A 59 -9.10 -7.58 -2.86
CA LEU A 59 -7.73 -7.72 -3.34
C LEU A 59 -7.39 -9.20 -3.39
N PHE A 60 -6.93 -9.68 -4.54
CA PHE A 60 -6.51 -11.05 -4.74
C PHE A 60 -5.29 -11.15 -5.66
N ARG A 61 -4.60 -12.28 -5.63
CA ARG A 61 -3.56 -12.60 -6.59
C ARG A 61 -4.15 -13.41 -7.74
N ALA A 62 -3.95 -12.96 -8.97
CA ALA A 62 -4.39 -13.70 -10.15
C ALA A 62 -3.66 -15.03 -10.24
N THR A 63 -4.38 -16.14 -10.21
CA THR A 63 -3.78 -17.46 -10.44
C THR A 63 -3.44 -17.63 -11.90
N THR A 64 -4.35 -17.25 -12.79
CA THR A 64 -4.13 -17.20 -14.24
C THR A 64 -4.78 -15.96 -14.84
N VAL A 65 -4.14 -15.43 -15.88
CA VAL A 65 -4.70 -14.42 -16.78
C VAL A 65 -4.63 -15.00 -18.19
N ALA A 66 -5.74 -15.52 -18.70
CA ALA A 66 -5.79 -16.24 -19.96
C ALA A 66 -6.53 -15.43 -21.03
N LYS A 67 -5.87 -15.16 -22.14
CA LYS A 67 -6.46 -14.49 -23.32
C LYS A 67 -7.16 -15.52 -24.20
N SER A 68 -8.39 -15.23 -24.58
CA SER A 68 -9.12 -15.88 -25.68
C SER A 68 -9.33 -14.88 -26.82
N ALA A 69 -9.96 -15.30 -27.92
CA ALA A 69 -10.13 -14.45 -29.10
C ALA A 69 -10.86 -13.11 -28.83
N SER A 70 -11.75 -13.06 -27.83
CA SER A 70 -12.59 -11.88 -27.55
C SER A 70 -12.63 -11.46 -26.08
N GLN A 71 -11.96 -12.21 -25.19
CA GLN A 71 -12.05 -11.99 -23.76
C GLN A 71 -10.75 -12.37 -23.06
N VAL A 72 -10.54 -11.83 -21.88
CA VAL A 72 -9.50 -12.24 -20.94
C VAL A 72 -10.16 -12.76 -19.69
N ASN A 73 -9.79 -13.96 -19.28
CA ASN A 73 -10.30 -14.62 -18.10
C ASN A 73 -9.24 -14.56 -16.97
N ILE A 74 -9.65 -14.11 -15.80
CA ILE A 74 -8.81 -13.98 -14.61
C ILE A 74 -9.37 -14.93 -13.56
N THR A 75 -8.50 -15.79 -13.01
CA THR A 75 -8.88 -16.71 -11.93
C THR A 75 -8.16 -16.34 -10.64
N HIS A 76 -8.77 -16.67 -9.49
CA HIS A 76 -8.27 -16.39 -8.15
C HIS A 76 -8.37 -17.62 -7.24
N ALA A 77 -7.69 -18.70 -7.63
CA ALA A 77 -7.75 -19.97 -6.89
C ALA A 77 -6.95 -19.94 -5.58
N MET A 78 -7.27 -20.88 -4.67
CA MET A 78 -6.58 -21.06 -3.38
C MET A 78 -5.09 -21.41 -3.51
N SER A 79 -4.61 -21.80 -4.68
CA SER A 79 -3.18 -22.06 -4.89
C SER A 79 -2.30 -20.82 -4.75
N THR A 80 -2.88 -19.64 -4.93
CA THR A 80 -2.19 -18.35 -4.84
C THR A 80 -2.81 -17.39 -3.83
N ASN A 81 -3.97 -17.72 -3.27
CA ASN A 81 -4.71 -16.90 -2.30
C ASN A 81 -5.05 -17.71 -1.06
N THR A 82 -5.24 -17.03 0.07
CA THR A 82 -5.68 -17.66 1.32
C THR A 82 -7.10 -18.21 1.21
N ASP A 83 -7.96 -17.53 0.45
CA ASP A 83 -9.31 -17.94 0.08
C ASP A 83 -9.51 -17.64 -1.41
N ASN A 84 -10.38 -18.42 -2.08
CA ASN A 84 -10.78 -18.16 -3.47
C ASN A 84 -12.14 -17.48 -3.57
N ARG A 85 -12.70 -17.01 -2.46
CA ARG A 85 -13.97 -16.31 -2.41
C ARG A 85 -13.74 -14.81 -2.41
N LEU A 86 -14.52 -14.10 -3.23
CA LEU A 86 -14.66 -12.66 -3.11
C LEU A 86 -15.77 -12.33 -2.09
N SER A 87 -15.69 -11.15 -1.50
CA SER A 87 -16.62 -10.73 -0.43
C SER A 87 -18.07 -10.61 -0.90
N LYS A 88 -18.26 -10.49 -2.22
CA LYS A 88 -19.59 -10.39 -2.84
C LYS A 88 -19.57 -10.87 -4.28
N LEU A 89 -20.76 -10.97 -4.88
CA LEU A 89 -20.96 -11.20 -6.32
C LEU A 89 -20.90 -9.85 -7.04
N TYR A 90 -19.76 -9.55 -7.65
CA TYR A 90 -19.61 -8.34 -8.44
C TYR A 90 -20.45 -8.42 -9.71
N GLN A 91 -20.98 -7.28 -10.12
CA GLN A 91 -21.82 -7.14 -11.29
C GLN A 91 -21.05 -6.55 -12.46
N ASP A 92 -21.64 -6.63 -13.64
CA ASP A 92 -21.13 -5.98 -14.86
C ASP A 92 -20.74 -4.53 -14.58
N GLY A 93 -19.57 -4.13 -15.05
CA GLY A 93 -19.05 -2.77 -14.85
C GLY A 93 -18.18 -2.57 -13.59
N ALA A 94 -18.07 -3.56 -12.70
CA ALA A 94 -17.12 -3.48 -11.59
C ALA A 94 -15.69 -3.28 -12.12
N GLN A 95 -14.93 -2.35 -11.55
CA GLN A 95 -13.59 -2.00 -12.03
C GLN A 95 -12.56 -3.06 -11.64
N ILE A 96 -11.68 -3.38 -12.57
CA ILE A 96 -10.53 -4.28 -12.39
C ILE A 96 -9.27 -3.43 -12.51
N LEU A 97 -8.47 -3.40 -11.45
CA LEU A 97 -7.29 -2.55 -11.34
C LEU A 97 -6.07 -3.40 -10.96
N SER A 98 -4.93 -3.10 -11.53
CA SER A 98 -3.65 -3.61 -11.03
C SER A 98 -3.33 -2.93 -9.70
N PHE A 99 -2.95 -3.71 -8.70
CA PHE A 99 -2.55 -3.20 -7.38
C PHE A 99 -1.07 -3.47 -7.17
N ASP A 100 -0.37 -2.51 -6.58
CA ASP A 100 0.98 -2.72 -6.08
C ASP A 100 1.20 -1.96 -4.77
N ALA A 101 2.14 -2.47 -3.98
CA ALA A 101 2.62 -1.85 -2.77
C ALA A 101 4.14 -1.75 -2.84
N HIS A 102 4.65 -0.54 -2.74
CA HIS A 102 6.07 -0.26 -2.74
C HIS A 102 6.53 0.18 -1.35
N THR A 103 7.48 -0.55 -0.79
CA THR A 103 8.09 -0.22 0.50
C THR A 103 9.45 0.40 0.27
N TYR A 104 9.67 1.61 0.78
CA TYR A 104 10.93 2.34 0.70
C TYR A 104 11.63 2.28 2.06
N PHE A 105 12.91 1.96 2.05
CA PHE A 105 13.73 1.79 3.26
C PHE A 105 15.21 1.95 2.96
N ILE A 106 15.99 2.24 4.00
CA ILE A 106 17.44 2.28 3.89
C ILE A 106 18.01 0.93 4.31
N ALA A 107 18.90 0.40 3.49
CA ALA A 107 19.59 -0.86 3.78
C ALA A 107 21.03 -0.81 3.29
N THR A 108 21.87 -1.63 3.92
CA THR A 108 23.24 -1.88 3.47
C THR A 108 23.24 -3.01 2.44
N GLY A 109 23.77 -2.73 1.26
CA GLY A 109 23.91 -3.69 0.16
C GLY A 109 25.10 -4.64 0.36
N ALA A 110 25.33 -5.50 -0.63
CA ALA A 110 26.43 -6.47 -0.61
C ALA A 110 27.83 -5.82 -0.65
N ASN A 111 27.93 -4.60 -1.16
CA ASN A 111 29.15 -3.78 -1.18
C ASN A 111 29.46 -3.12 0.18
N GLY A 112 28.60 -3.27 1.19
CA GLY A 112 28.76 -2.63 2.49
C GLY A 112 28.27 -1.18 2.54
N GLU A 113 27.79 -0.61 1.42
CA GLU A 113 27.34 0.76 1.34
C GLU A 113 25.82 0.89 1.61
N PRO A 114 25.39 1.91 2.37
CA PRO A 114 24.00 2.18 2.58
C PRO A 114 23.38 2.80 1.33
N GLY A 115 22.09 2.54 1.14
CA GLY A 115 21.32 3.10 0.04
C GLY A 115 19.83 3.02 0.26
N LEU A 116 19.09 3.79 -0.53
CA LEU A 116 17.64 3.74 -0.59
C LEU A 116 17.19 2.60 -1.50
N TYR A 117 16.38 1.72 -0.93
CA TYR A 117 15.81 0.58 -1.64
C TYR A 117 14.29 0.73 -1.75
N GLN A 118 13.75 0.21 -2.84
CA GLN A 118 12.33 -0.01 -3.04
C GLN A 118 12.07 -1.50 -3.12
N TYR A 119 11.18 -2.01 -2.28
CA TYR A 119 10.65 -3.36 -2.38
C TYR A 119 9.25 -3.30 -3.02
N SER A 120 9.03 -4.07 -4.08
CA SER A 120 7.71 -4.23 -4.71
C SER A 120 7.07 -5.52 -4.21
N LEU A 121 5.81 -5.42 -3.77
CA LEU A 121 5.03 -6.57 -3.31
C LEU A 121 4.65 -7.50 -4.48
N SER A 122 4.40 -6.94 -5.66
CA SER A 122 4.01 -7.72 -6.85
C SER A 122 5.15 -8.60 -7.35
N SER A 123 6.37 -8.05 -7.46
CA SER A 123 7.56 -8.78 -7.93
C SER A 123 8.32 -9.51 -6.82
N ALA A 124 8.01 -9.23 -5.55
CA ALA A 124 8.73 -9.71 -4.37
C ALA A 124 10.25 -9.44 -4.43
N THR A 125 10.64 -8.32 -5.05
CA THR A 125 12.04 -7.94 -5.24
C THR A 125 12.34 -6.59 -4.64
N ALA A 126 13.58 -6.41 -4.15
CA ALA A 126 14.10 -5.13 -3.70
C ALA A 126 15.08 -4.59 -4.73
N THR A 127 14.90 -3.34 -5.15
CA THR A 127 15.74 -2.62 -6.11
C THR A 127 16.41 -1.45 -5.43
N LEU A 128 17.71 -1.29 -5.64
CA LEU A 128 18.45 -0.11 -5.20
C LEU A 128 18.06 1.08 -6.08
N LEU A 129 17.60 2.16 -5.45
CA LEU A 129 17.24 3.41 -6.13
C LEU A 129 18.38 4.43 -6.12
N ALA A 130 19.06 4.56 -4.98
CA ALA A 130 20.18 5.49 -4.83
C ALA A 130 21.16 4.99 -3.76
N GLU A 131 22.46 5.09 -4.05
CA GLU A 131 23.55 4.80 -3.12
C GLU A 131 23.88 6.03 -2.24
N GLY A 132 24.60 5.78 -1.14
CA GLY A 132 25.07 6.85 -0.25
C GLY A 132 24.00 7.49 0.62
N ILE A 133 22.82 6.90 0.72
CA ILE A 133 21.76 7.36 1.63
C ILE A 133 21.85 6.58 2.94
N GLU A 134 22.23 7.28 4.01
CA GLU A 134 22.51 6.68 5.31
C GLU A 134 21.28 6.58 6.21
N SER A 135 20.33 7.52 6.08
CA SER A 135 19.13 7.52 6.90
C SER A 135 17.96 8.20 6.18
N MET A 136 16.76 7.74 6.46
CA MET A 136 15.50 8.36 6.08
C MET A 136 14.67 8.61 7.33
N GLN A 137 14.13 9.83 7.46
CA GLN A 137 13.24 10.22 8.54
C GLN A 137 11.95 10.77 7.95
N LEU A 138 10.83 10.36 8.50
CA LEU A 138 9.50 10.71 8.04
C LEU A 138 8.78 11.52 9.11
N LEU A 139 8.22 12.64 8.71
CA LEU A 139 7.31 13.41 9.55
C LEU A 139 5.97 13.53 8.83
N LEU A 140 4.91 13.35 9.58
CA LEU A 140 3.54 13.50 9.11
C LEU A 140 3.10 14.95 9.31
N ALA A 141 2.56 15.55 8.27
CA ALA A 141 2.03 16.91 8.29
C ALA A 141 0.57 16.85 8.76
N GLU A 142 0.29 17.36 9.95
CA GLU A 142 -1.03 17.36 10.56
C GLU A 142 -1.67 18.74 10.44
N ASP A 143 -2.90 18.78 9.92
CA ASP A 143 -3.80 19.92 9.90
C ASP A 143 -4.70 19.84 11.14
N THR A 144 -4.47 20.71 12.11
CA THR A 144 -5.19 20.69 13.40
C THR A 144 -6.42 21.58 13.42
N ASN A 145 -6.59 22.44 12.41
CA ASN A 145 -7.64 23.44 12.35
C ASN A 145 -8.61 23.27 11.17
N GLY A 146 -8.31 22.39 10.21
CA GLY A 146 -9.16 22.04 9.07
C GLY A 146 -9.05 22.99 7.88
N ASP A 147 -7.97 23.78 7.77
CA ASP A 147 -7.77 24.72 6.67
C ASP A 147 -6.99 24.14 5.48
N GLN A 148 -6.61 22.87 5.54
CA GLN A 148 -5.84 22.11 4.56
C GLN A 148 -4.37 22.59 4.41
N GLU A 149 -3.85 23.30 5.40
CA GLU A 149 -2.44 23.64 5.53
C GLU A 149 -1.81 22.90 6.72
N PRO A 150 -0.54 22.49 6.65
CA PRO A 150 0.11 21.82 7.78
C PRO A 150 0.38 22.79 8.94
N ASP A 151 -0.22 22.55 10.10
CA ASP A 151 0.06 23.31 11.32
C ASP A 151 1.30 22.79 12.05
N ILE A 152 1.45 21.46 12.11
CA ILE A 152 2.56 20.81 12.81
C ILE A 152 3.09 19.62 12.03
N TYR A 153 4.32 19.22 12.36
CA TYR A 153 4.94 18.00 11.85
C TYR A 153 5.24 17.05 13.02
N VAL A 154 4.68 15.85 12.96
CA VAL A 154 4.81 14.83 14.00
C VAL A 154 5.44 13.56 13.46
N SER A 155 6.18 12.82 14.30
CA SER A 155 6.63 11.49 13.94
C SER A 155 5.45 10.51 13.95
N ALA A 156 5.52 9.49 13.08
CA ALA A 156 4.53 8.42 13.11
C ALA A 156 4.56 7.73 14.48
N SER A 157 3.46 7.82 15.21
CA SER A 157 3.23 7.17 16.48
C SER A 157 1.98 6.29 16.39
N LEU A 158 1.70 5.56 17.46
CA LEU A 158 0.42 4.84 17.55
C LEU A 158 -0.73 5.84 17.34
N PRO A 159 -1.83 5.43 16.67
CA PRO A 159 -2.98 6.29 16.49
C PRO A 159 -3.40 6.86 17.85
N LYS A 160 -3.83 8.11 17.82
CA LYS A 160 -4.41 8.78 18.99
C LYS A 160 -5.55 7.89 19.49
N ALA A 161 -5.21 6.92 20.33
CA ALA A 161 -6.23 6.17 21.04
C ALA A 161 -7.05 7.24 21.73
N ALA A 162 -8.36 7.22 21.52
CA ALA A 162 -9.23 8.05 22.31
C ALA A 162 -8.79 7.85 23.76
N VAL A 163 -8.12 8.84 24.32
CA VAL A 163 -7.76 8.83 25.74
C VAL A 163 -9.10 8.85 26.41
N VAL A 164 -9.61 7.68 26.73
CA VAL A 164 -10.67 7.55 27.71
C VAL A 164 -10.00 8.07 28.96
N ALA A 165 -10.24 9.33 29.26
CA ALA A 165 -9.84 9.92 30.51
C ALA A 165 -10.44 8.99 31.58
N ASP A 166 -9.60 8.16 32.17
CA ASP A 166 -10.01 7.42 33.36
C ASP A 166 -10.06 8.45 34.49
N PRO A 167 -11.26 8.91 34.91
CA PRO A 167 -11.39 9.93 35.91
C PRO A 167 -10.88 9.47 37.29
N GLY A 168 -10.50 8.18 37.42
CA GLY A 168 -9.95 7.58 38.63
C GLY A 168 -8.43 7.50 38.68
N ALA A 169 -7.72 7.66 37.59
CA ALA A 169 -6.26 7.44 37.57
C ALA A 169 -5.41 8.68 37.88
N GLY A 170 -6.02 9.85 38.06
CA GLY A 170 -5.30 11.07 38.46
C GLY A 170 -4.24 11.54 37.45
N ILE A 171 -4.35 11.15 36.21
CA ILE A 171 -3.46 11.58 35.13
C ILE A 171 -3.88 13.01 34.74
N PRO A 172 -3.02 14.03 34.92
CA PRO A 172 -3.34 15.37 34.50
C PRO A 172 -3.55 15.41 32.98
N ALA A 173 -4.46 16.25 32.54
CA ALA A 173 -4.76 16.44 31.09
C ALA A 173 -3.55 16.86 30.25
N SER A 174 -2.44 17.26 30.88
CA SER A 174 -1.16 17.60 30.26
C SER A 174 -0.34 16.38 29.82
N ASP A 175 -0.63 15.19 30.35
CA ASP A 175 0.07 13.94 30.04
C ASP A 175 -0.73 13.06 29.04
N ALA A 176 -1.70 13.66 28.37
CA ALA A 176 -2.37 13.01 27.24
C ALA A 176 -1.30 12.57 26.23
N VAL A 177 -1.18 11.26 26.04
CA VAL A 177 -0.32 10.69 24.99
C VAL A 177 -0.80 11.31 23.69
N ILE A 178 -0.01 12.22 23.14
CA ILE A 178 -0.28 12.86 21.85
C ILE A 178 -0.03 11.77 20.80
N GLY A 179 -1.06 11.00 20.49
CA GLY A 179 -1.03 10.10 19.36
C GLY A 179 -1.23 10.88 18.05
N THR A 180 -0.82 10.30 16.95
CA THR A 180 -1.08 10.85 15.62
C THR A 180 -2.57 10.80 15.31
N ASP A 181 -3.16 11.94 14.95
CA ASP A 181 -4.51 11.99 14.39
C ASP A 181 -4.43 11.68 12.89
N TRP A 182 -4.65 10.42 12.55
CA TRP A 182 -4.50 9.95 11.17
C TRP A 182 -5.51 10.58 10.20
N GLU A 183 -6.65 11.05 10.68
CA GLU A 183 -7.67 11.70 9.84
C GLU A 183 -7.26 13.14 9.49
N ALA A 184 -6.40 13.75 10.31
CA ALA A 184 -5.88 15.10 10.09
C ALA A 184 -4.56 15.12 9.29
N ILE A 185 -4.02 13.96 8.88
CA ILE A 185 -2.77 13.90 8.12
C ILE A 185 -3.04 14.27 6.66
N ILE A 186 -2.44 15.38 6.22
CA ILE A 186 -2.57 15.91 4.86
C ILE A 186 -1.30 15.82 4.03
N GLY A 187 -0.17 15.39 4.63
CA GLY A 187 1.09 15.29 3.90
C GLY A 187 2.18 14.53 4.65
N ILE A 188 3.28 14.30 3.95
CA ILE A 188 4.47 13.63 4.49
C ILE A 188 5.70 14.45 4.11
N ARG A 189 6.55 14.74 5.10
CA ARG A 189 7.87 15.30 4.89
C ARG A 189 8.92 14.20 5.00
N VAL A 190 9.73 14.06 3.94
CA VAL A 190 10.81 13.09 3.88
C VAL A 190 12.15 13.81 4.06
N GLY A 191 12.92 13.43 5.07
CA GLY A 191 14.29 13.85 5.28
C GLY A 191 15.25 12.73 4.94
N LEU A 192 16.28 13.01 4.10
CA LEU A 192 17.32 12.05 3.73
C LEU A 192 18.67 12.59 4.19
N LEU A 193 19.45 11.74 4.87
CA LEU A 193 20.86 11.99 5.18
C LEU A 193 21.72 11.29 4.13
N LEU A 194 22.51 12.07 3.40
CA LEU A 194 23.38 11.58 2.35
C LEU A 194 24.85 11.65 2.83
N ARG A 195 25.62 10.63 2.46
CA ARG A 195 27.09 10.64 2.59
C ARG A 195 27.70 11.30 1.35
N SER A 196 28.65 12.20 1.56
CA SER A 196 29.50 12.65 0.49
C SER A 196 30.57 11.58 0.19
N GLU A 197 30.76 11.23 -1.07
CA GLU A 197 31.96 10.50 -1.48
C GLU A 197 33.17 11.40 -1.25
N ILE A 198 34.18 10.86 -0.58
CA ILE A 198 35.49 11.53 -0.34
C ILE A 198 36.46 11.15 -1.45
#